data_d0145227560dbbb7b8be6804462e6038
#
_entry.id   d0145227560dbbb7b8be6804462e6038
#
_cell.length_a   1.000
_cell.length_b   1.000
_cell.length_c   1.000
_cell.angle_alpha   90.00
_cell.angle_beta   90.00
_cell.angle_gamma   90.00
#
_symmetry.space_group_name_H-M   'P 1'
#
loop_
_entity.id
_entity.type
_entity.pdbx_description
1 polymer ?
#
loop_
_entity_poly.entity_id
_entity_poly.type
_entity_poly.pdbx_seq_one_letter_code
_entity_poly.pdbx_strand_id
1 'polypeptide(L)'
;MLLMLSEKGKHAAATQHRRTVWEKIIWPLILELNDVVFSLKQYQKKRDQVCTKNNLKISEMSRGVVSLLQKGIIIKENTTYSIHYRLIPYMRVRADCDYATAINEMRMK
;
A
#
# COMPACT_ATOMS: atom_id res chain seq x y z
N MET A 1 4.36 31.02 -3.43
CA MET A 1 5.21 30.20 -2.55
C MET A 1 4.43 29.36 -1.55
N LEU A 2 3.49 29.93 -0.81
CA LEU A 2 2.70 29.19 0.16
C LEU A 2 1.85 28.09 -0.50
N LEU A 3 1.27 28.39 -1.67
CA LEU A 3 0.50 27.39 -2.42
C LEU A 3 1.36 26.22 -2.87
N MET A 4 2.57 26.50 -3.33
CA MET A 4 3.49 25.44 -3.75
C MET A 4 3.91 24.57 -2.58
N LEU A 5 4.18 25.17 -1.43
CA LEU A 5 4.51 24.43 -0.22
C LEU A 5 3.33 23.58 0.24
N SER A 6 2.11 24.13 0.15
CA SER A 6 0.89 23.39 0.49
C SER A 6 0.69 22.20 -0.43
N GLU A 7 0.91 22.37 -1.73
CA GLU A 7 0.81 21.26 -2.68
C GLU A 7 1.87 20.20 -2.43
N LYS A 8 3.10 20.62 -2.18
CA LYS A 8 4.17 19.69 -1.81
C LYS A 8 3.82 18.94 -0.54
N GLY A 9 3.23 19.63 0.44
CA GLY A 9 2.78 18.99 1.67
C GLY A 9 1.71 17.94 1.41
N LYS A 10 0.75 18.24 0.55
CA LYS A 10 -0.30 17.28 0.19
C LYS A 10 0.27 16.07 -0.52
N HIS A 11 1.18 16.27 -1.47
CA HIS A 11 1.83 15.17 -2.18
C HIS A 11 2.70 14.34 -1.24
N ALA A 12 3.43 14.98 -0.36
CA ALA A 12 4.25 14.29 0.63
C ALA A 12 3.38 13.45 1.58
N ALA A 13 2.24 14.00 2.03
CA ALA A 13 1.32 13.28 2.89
C ALA A 13 0.71 12.08 2.19
N ALA A 14 0.27 12.23 0.94
CA ALA A 14 -0.29 11.12 0.16
C ALA A 14 0.75 10.02 -0.05
N THR A 15 1.99 10.40 -0.36
CA THR A 15 3.10 9.46 -0.53
C THR A 15 3.38 8.72 0.78
N GLN A 16 3.38 9.45 1.90
CA GLN A 16 3.63 8.88 3.21
C GLN A 16 2.54 7.88 3.59
N HIS A 17 1.27 8.23 3.37
CA HIS A 17 0.15 7.33 3.66
C HIS A 17 0.20 6.07 2.80
N ARG A 18 0.50 6.21 1.51
CA ARG A 18 0.64 5.09 0.59
C ARG A 18 1.74 4.13 1.07
N ARG A 19 2.88 4.68 1.44
CA ARG A 19 4.01 3.91 1.95
C ARG A 19 3.67 3.19 3.25
N THR A 20 3.02 3.88 4.16
CA THR A 20 2.61 3.31 5.45
C THR A 20 1.65 2.14 5.26
N VAL A 21 0.64 2.31 4.41
CA VAL A 21 -0.32 1.25 4.10
C VAL A 21 0.41 0.05 3.51
N TRP A 22 1.30 0.28 2.56
CA TRP A 22 2.05 -0.80 1.92
C TRP A 22 2.90 -1.56 2.94
N GLU A 23 3.71 -0.86 3.70
CA GLU A 23 4.67 -1.49 4.61
C GLU A 23 4.03 -2.12 5.84
N LYS A 24 2.99 -1.50 6.37
CA LYS A 24 2.42 -1.91 7.66
C LYS A 24 1.16 -2.75 7.55
N ILE A 25 0.42 -2.65 6.46
CA ILE A 25 -0.85 -3.36 6.30
C ILE A 25 -0.78 -4.38 5.17
N ILE A 26 -0.53 -3.93 3.95
CA ILE A 26 -0.62 -4.78 2.75
C ILE A 26 0.47 -5.86 2.74
N TRP A 27 1.71 -5.46 2.89
CA TRP A 27 2.82 -6.40 2.86
C TRP A 27 2.73 -7.47 3.96
N PRO A 28 2.50 -7.09 5.24
CA PRO A 28 2.31 -8.09 6.28
C PRO A 28 1.10 -9.00 6.04
N LEU A 29 0.01 -8.46 5.51
CA LEU A 29 -1.18 -9.25 5.20
C LEU A 29 -0.88 -10.33 4.15
N ILE A 30 -0.16 -9.96 3.09
CA ILE A 30 0.23 -10.88 2.04
C ILE A 30 1.12 -11.99 2.58
N LEU A 31 2.04 -11.65 3.46
CA LEU A 31 2.90 -12.65 4.10
C LEU A 31 2.10 -13.61 4.98
N GLU A 32 1.14 -13.09 5.73
CA GLU A 32 0.27 -13.93 6.58
C GLU A 32 -0.59 -14.87 5.75
N LEU A 33 -1.16 -14.37 4.66
CA LEU A 33 -2.03 -15.17 3.77
C LEU A 33 -1.23 -16.09 2.85
N ASN A 34 0.05 -15.82 2.67
CA ASN A 34 0.89 -16.47 1.69
C ASN A 34 0.28 -16.42 0.28
N ASP A 35 -0.32 -15.28 -0.04
CA ASP A 35 -1.00 -15.06 -1.31
C ASP A 35 -0.97 -13.57 -1.64
N VAL A 36 -0.95 -13.26 -2.93
CA VAL A 36 -0.95 -11.88 -3.43
C VAL A 36 -2.37 -11.34 -3.64
N VAL A 37 -3.37 -12.14 -3.32
CA VAL A 37 -4.79 -11.79 -3.42
C VAL A 37 -5.39 -11.77 -2.02
N PHE A 38 -6.17 -10.75 -1.73
CA PHE A 38 -6.85 -10.63 -0.42
C PHE A 38 -8.21 -9.96 -0.61
N SER A 39 -9.14 -10.28 0.29
CA SER A 39 -10.49 -9.71 0.25
C SER A 39 -10.53 -8.37 0.99
N LEU A 40 -11.59 -7.61 0.73
CA LEU A 40 -11.86 -6.39 1.48
C LEU A 40 -11.95 -6.66 2.99
N LYS A 41 -12.60 -7.76 3.37
CA LYS A 41 -12.73 -8.12 4.78
C LYS A 41 -11.38 -8.41 5.42
N GLN A 42 -10.52 -9.13 4.73
CA GLN A 42 -9.16 -9.43 5.20
C GLN A 42 -8.35 -8.15 5.37
N TYR A 43 -8.45 -7.26 4.40
CA TYR A 43 -7.79 -5.96 4.48
C TYR A 43 -8.30 -5.14 5.67
N GLN A 44 -9.62 -5.04 5.84
CA GLN A 44 -10.22 -4.24 6.92
C GLN A 44 -9.80 -4.76 8.29
N LYS A 45 -9.80 -6.08 8.46
CA LYS A 45 -9.38 -6.70 9.72
C LYS A 45 -7.91 -6.37 10.02
N LYS A 46 -7.04 -6.51 9.03
CA LYS A 46 -5.62 -6.19 9.21
C LYS A 46 -5.41 -4.71 9.47
N ARG A 47 -6.11 -3.85 8.71
CA ARG A 47 -6.06 -2.40 8.91
C ARG A 47 -6.42 -2.01 10.34
N ASP A 48 -7.52 -2.56 10.85
CA ASP A 48 -7.99 -2.24 12.20
C ASP A 48 -6.97 -2.66 13.24
N GLN A 49 -6.38 -3.84 13.10
CA GLN A 49 -5.33 -4.32 14.00
C GLN A 49 -4.11 -3.41 13.97
N VAL A 50 -3.65 -3.05 12.80
CA VAL A 50 -2.45 -2.21 12.64
C VAL A 50 -2.69 -0.80 13.12
N CYS A 51 -3.85 -0.23 12.80
CA CYS A 51 -4.19 1.14 13.24
C CYS A 51 -4.28 1.23 14.76
N THR A 52 -4.89 0.24 15.40
CA THR A 52 -4.99 0.20 16.86
C THR A 52 -3.60 0.06 17.50
N LYS A 53 -2.80 -0.86 16.98
CA LYS A 53 -1.48 -1.15 17.55
C LYS A 53 -0.50 0.01 17.38
N ASN A 54 -0.57 0.72 16.24
CA ASN A 54 0.38 1.77 15.91
C ASN A 54 -0.20 3.18 16.04
N ASN A 55 -1.41 3.31 16.57
CA ASN A 55 -2.10 4.59 16.75
C ASN A 55 -2.20 5.37 15.43
N LEU A 56 -2.62 4.69 14.37
CA LEU A 56 -2.81 5.29 13.06
C LEU A 56 -4.29 5.57 12.80
N LYS A 57 -4.55 6.57 11.96
CA LYS A 57 -5.91 6.94 11.59
C LYS A 57 -6.39 6.11 10.39
N ILE A 58 -7.56 5.52 10.50
CA ILE A 58 -8.16 4.72 9.42
C ILE A 58 -8.36 5.59 8.17
N SER A 59 -8.77 6.85 8.33
CA SER A 59 -8.97 7.77 7.19
C SER A 59 -7.68 7.99 6.40
N GLU A 60 -6.54 8.09 7.09
CA GLU A 60 -5.25 8.24 6.44
C GLU A 60 -4.86 6.97 5.68
N MET A 61 -5.11 5.82 6.26
CA MET A 61 -4.85 4.54 5.60
C MET A 61 -5.74 4.36 4.37
N SER A 62 -6.99 4.78 4.44
CA SER A 62 -7.90 4.75 3.28
C SER A 62 -7.37 5.62 2.13
N ARG A 63 -6.82 6.78 2.43
CA ARG A 63 -6.17 7.63 1.41
C ARG A 63 -4.97 6.92 0.79
N GLY A 64 -4.21 6.21 1.61
CA GLY A 64 -3.07 5.42 1.12
C GLY A 64 -3.50 4.34 0.16
N VAL A 65 -4.60 3.65 0.45
CA VAL A 65 -5.16 2.61 -0.43
C VAL A 65 -5.60 3.23 -1.77
N VAL A 66 -6.30 4.36 -1.73
CA VAL A 66 -6.72 5.06 -2.96
C VAL A 66 -5.49 5.41 -3.80
N SER A 67 -4.43 5.87 -3.16
CA SER A 67 -3.18 6.20 -3.86
C SER A 67 -2.55 4.97 -4.50
N LEU A 68 -2.55 3.82 -3.81
CA LEU A 68 -2.03 2.56 -4.36
C LEU A 68 -2.84 2.11 -5.57
N LEU A 69 -4.17 2.26 -5.51
CA LEU A 69 -5.05 1.93 -6.64
C LEU A 69 -4.80 2.85 -7.82
N GLN A 70 -4.64 4.15 -7.58
CA GLN A 70 -4.38 5.13 -8.63
C GLN A 70 -3.04 4.88 -9.32
N LYS A 71 -2.05 4.42 -8.58
CA LYS A 71 -0.73 4.09 -9.13
C LYS A 71 -0.68 2.71 -9.78
N GLY A 72 -1.74 1.93 -9.68
CA GLY A 72 -1.79 0.58 -10.24
C GLY A 72 -0.94 -0.43 -9.51
N ILE A 73 -0.54 -0.14 -8.28
CA ILE A 73 0.24 -1.06 -7.46
C ILE A 73 -0.65 -2.19 -6.96
N ILE A 74 -1.86 -1.87 -6.57
CA ILE A 74 -2.89 -2.86 -6.27
C ILE A 74 -4.05 -2.67 -7.25
N ILE A 75 -4.75 -3.77 -7.52
CA ILE A 75 -5.87 -3.81 -8.45
C ILE A 75 -7.09 -4.31 -7.67
N LYS A 76 -8.22 -3.65 -7.87
CA LYS A 76 -9.46 -4.03 -7.19
C LYS A 76 -10.46 -4.57 -8.21
N GLU A 77 -10.99 -5.75 -7.93
CA GLU A 77 -12.10 -6.34 -8.68
C GLU A 77 -13.20 -6.74 -7.70
N ASN A 78 -14.32 -6.02 -7.73
CA ASN A 78 -15.42 -6.19 -6.77
C ASN A 78 -14.91 -5.99 -5.33
N THR A 79 -14.93 -7.04 -4.50
CA THR A 79 -14.45 -7.00 -3.12
C THR A 79 -13.10 -7.68 -2.95
N THR A 80 -12.39 -7.93 -4.04
CA THR A 80 -11.09 -8.61 -4.04
C THR A 80 -10.01 -7.68 -4.53
N TYR A 81 -8.87 -7.69 -3.84
CA TYR A 81 -7.69 -6.91 -4.20
C TYR A 81 -6.56 -7.87 -4.59
N SER A 82 -5.74 -7.45 -5.54
CA SER A 82 -4.55 -8.19 -5.92
C SER A 82 -3.39 -7.22 -6.12
N ILE A 83 -2.18 -7.73 -5.96
CA ILE A 83 -0.96 -6.95 -6.24
C ILE A 83 -0.71 -7.00 -7.74
N HIS A 84 -0.25 -5.87 -8.29
CA HIS A 84 0.09 -5.81 -9.71
C HIS A 84 1.08 -6.93 -10.05
N TYR A 85 0.83 -7.66 -11.14
CA TYR A 85 1.59 -8.85 -11.50
C TYR A 85 3.10 -8.59 -11.64
N ARG A 86 3.48 -7.38 -12.03
CA ARG A 86 4.90 -7.03 -12.19
C ARG A 86 5.66 -6.99 -10.87
N LEU A 87 4.96 -6.82 -9.76
CA LEU A 87 5.59 -6.80 -8.43
C LEU A 87 5.73 -8.21 -7.84
N ILE A 88 4.97 -9.18 -8.32
CA ILE A 88 4.95 -10.53 -7.74
C ILE A 88 6.33 -11.19 -7.69
N PRO A 89 7.14 -11.16 -8.77
CA PRO A 89 8.46 -11.77 -8.69
C PRO A 89 9.35 -11.17 -7.60
N TYR A 90 9.28 -9.85 -7.41
CA TYR A 90 10.10 -9.19 -6.40
C TYR A 90 9.65 -9.55 -4.99
N MET A 91 8.35 -9.70 -4.79
CA MET A 91 7.79 -10.09 -3.51
C MET A 91 8.17 -11.53 -3.13
N ARG A 92 8.28 -12.43 -4.11
CA ARG A 92 8.67 -13.80 -3.86
C ARG A 92 10.16 -13.97 -3.60
N VAL A 93 10.97 -13.17 -4.26
CA VAL A 93 12.42 -13.25 -4.15
C VAL A 93 12.93 -12.49 -2.92
N ARG A 94 12.28 -11.40 -2.58
CA ARG A 94 12.71 -10.51 -1.49
C ARG A 94 11.60 -10.39 -0.46
N ALA A 95 11.71 -11.17 0.60
CA ALA A 95 10.76 -11.12 1.71
C ALA A 95 10.75 -9.74 2.37
N ASP A 96 11.86 -9.00 2.27
CA ASP A 96 12.02 -7.67 2.84
C ASP A 96 11.93 -6.57 1.79
N CYS A 97 11.29 -6.84 0.65
CA CYS A 97 11.15 -5.87 -0.42
C CYS A 97 10.41 -4.63 0.08
N ASP A 98 11.08 -3.47 0.07
CA ASP A 98 10.47 -2.24 0.50
C ASP A 98 9.69 -1.58 -0.63
N TYR A 99 8.86 -0.61 -0.25
CA TYR A 99 8.00 0.11 -1.18
C TYR A 99 8.79 0.82 -2.28
N ALA A 100 9.85 1.51 -1.92
CA ALA A 100 10.63 2.29 -2.88
C ALA A 100 11.28 1.40 -3.93
N THR A 101 11.85 0.27 -3.49
CA THR A 101 12.46 -0.70 -4.39
C THR A 101 11.43 -1.28 -5.36
N ALA A 102 10.27 -1.67 -4.84
CA ALA A 102 9.20 -2.24 -5.68
C ALA A 102 8.73 -1.25 -6.73
N ILE A 103 8.54 0.00 -6.35
CA ILE A 103 8.09 1.05 -7.28
C ILE A 103 9.15 1.32 -8.35
N ASN A 104 10.42 1.41 -7.98
CA ASN A 104 11.48 1.65 -8.95
C ASN A 104 11.57 0.53 -9.97
N GLU A 105 11.52 -0.71 -9.51
CA GLU A 105 11.56 -1.87 -10.38
C GLU A 105 10.36 -1.90 -11.35
N MET A 106 9.19 -1.55 -10.86
CA MET A 106 7.99 -1.49 -11.69
C MET A 106 8.13 -0.43 -12.78
N ARG A 107 8.73 0.73 -12.47
CA ARG A 107 8.94 1.82 -13.44
C ARG A 107 9.94 1.46 -14.51
N MET A 108 10.95 0.70 -14.17
CA MET A 108 11.99 0.29 -15.11
C MET A 108 11.51 -0.72 -16.15
N LYS A 109 10.39 -1.34 -15.91
CA LYS A 109 9.80 -2.32 -16.80
C LYS A 109 8.57 -1.79 -17.51
#